data_539fc24dbe054f65b25b37be052cc19b
#
_entry.id   539fc24dbe054f65b25b37be052cc19b
#
_cell.length_a   1.000
_cell.length_b   1.000
_cell.length_c   1.000
_cell.angle_alpha   90.00
_cell.angle_beta   90.00
_cell.angle_gamma   90.00
#
_symmetry.space_group_name_H-M   'P 1'
#
loop_
_entity.id
_entity.type
_entity.pdbx_description
1 polymer ?
#
loop_
_entity_poly.entity_id
_entity_poly.type
_entity_poly.pdbx_seq_one_letter_code
_entity_poly.pdbx_strand_id
1 'polypeptide(L)'
;RLVKEKTDKPFAVNLTLMPSLVVPDYAGYIRVCVEEGVKVMETAGRPPKEDMVKAIKDGGMLLIHKCTIAKHALKAQSMGADMIVADGFEAAGHVGENDIGTMVLTPRCVDALDIPVIAAGGISTGRQMAAALMLGAEGVYMGSRFLLSQESPVMAEVKNYLAEKATELDTTLVLRSFVNTTRMYKSNVTTSVLQREKSGCEFEDVAEDMAGRTACKMFFENGDVENCGAICLGQTAGLINEVKPVREIIEDIMSECCASLSRFN
;
A
#
# COMPACT_ATOMS: atom_id res chain seq x y z
N ARG A 1 -17.13 -12.54 -4.16
CA ARG A 1 -17.72 -13.44 -5.18
C ARG A 1 -16.91 -13.39 -6.48
N LEU A 2 -16.82 -12.25 -7.14
CA LEU A 2 -16.09 -12.13 -8.43
C LEU A 2 -14.66 -12.68 -8.42
N VAL A 3 -13.92 -12.55 -7.31
CA VAL A 3 -12.57 -13.12 -7.18
C VAL A 3 -12.62 -14.65 -7.20
N LYS A 4 -13.58 -15.24 -6.49
CA LYS A 4 -13.77 -16.71 -6.44
C LYS A 4 -14.18 -17.32 -7.76
N GLU A 5 -14.82 -16.56 -8.64
CA GLU A 5 -15.14 -16.99 -10.01
C GLU A 5 -13.89 -17.06 -10.90
N LYS A 6 -12.82 -16.34 -10.53
CA LYS A 6 -11.58 -16.21 -11.30
C LYS A 6 -10.44 -17.09 -10.78
N THR A 7 -10.49 -17.50 -9.51
CA THR A 7 -9.42 -18.28 -8.89
C THR A 7 -9.91 -19.11 -7.72
N ASP A 8 -9.33 -20.29 -7.54
CA ASP A 8 -9.44 -21.16 -6.37
C ASP A 8 -8.30 -20.94 -5.35
N LYS A 9 -7.33 -20.10 -5.69
CA LYS A 9 -6.20 -19.76 -4.83
C LYS A 9 -6.62 -18.86 -3.68
N PRO A 10 -5.94 -18.94 -2.52
CA PRO A 10 -6.21 -18.05 -1.39
C PRO A 10 -5.93 -16.58 -1.76
N PHE A 11 -6.77 -15.70 -1.26
CA PHE A 11 -6.62 -14.25 -1.39
C PHE A 11 -7.03 -13.56 -0.10
N ALA A 12 -6.52 -12.35 0.12
CA ALA A 12 -6.91 -11.49 1.23
C ALA A 12 -7.92 -10.43 0.77
N VAL A 13 -8.78 -10.02 1.71
CA VAL A 13 -9.62 -8.82 1.56
C VAL A 13 -9.12 -7.74 2.50
N ASN A 14 -8.89 -6.53 1.97
CA ASN A 14 -8.43 -5.39 2.78
C ASN A 14 -9.59 -4.57 3.32
N LEU A 15 -9.51 -4.18 4.58
CA LEU A 15 -10.34 -3.18 5.24
C LEU A 15 -9.47 -1.99 5.67
N THR A 16 -9.65 -0.86 5.01
CA THR A 16 -8.95 0.38 5.39
C THR A 16 -9.69 1.09 6.51
N LEU A 17 -9.07 1.15 7.69
CA LEU A 17 -9.63 1.71 8.92
C LEU A 17 -9.21 3.18 9.09
N MET A 18 -9.63 4.01 8.15
CA MET A 18 -9.32 5.44 8.14
C MET A 18 -10.55 6.28 8.49
N PRO A 19 -10.35 7.51 9.02
CA PRO A 19 -11.44 8.46 9.14
C PRO A 19 -12.12 8.68 7.78
N SER A 20 -13.43 8.63 7.74
CA SER A 20 -14.20 8.86 6.52
C SER A 20 -15.47 9.66 6.85
N LEU A 21 -15.94 10.46 5.88
CA LEU A 21 -17.18 11.23 6.02
C LEU A 21 -18.40 10.34 6.25
N VAL A 22 -18.40 9.15 5.65
CA VAL A 22 -19.40 8.11 5.87
C VAL A 22 -18.67 6.89 6.41
N VAL A 23 -18.97 6.52 7.65
CA VAL A 23 -18.34 5.34 8.29
C VAL A 23 -18.82 4.07 7.58
N PRO A 24 -17.90 3.26 7.01
CA PRO A 24 -18.26 2.00 6.35
C PRO A 24 -18.85 0.99 7.35
N ASP A 25 -19.76 0.13 6.89
CA ASP A 25 -20.25 -1.01 7.67
C ASP A 25 -19.20 -2.13 7.74
N TYR A 26 -18.15 -1.90 8.53
CA TYR A 26 -17.07 -2.87 8.70
C TYR A 26 -17.57 -4.23 9.19
N ALA A 27 -18.53 -4.24 10.10
CA ALA A 27 -19.11 -5.49 10.63
C ALA A 27 -19.81 -6.28 9.51
N GLY A 28 -20.57 -5.60 8.67
CA GLY A 28 -21.19 -6.20 7.49
C GLY A 28 -20.18 -6.74 6.48
N TYR A 29 -19.08 -6.02 6.25
CA TYR A 29 -18.01 -6.48 5.35
C TYR A 29 -17.30 -7.72 5.90
N ILE A 30 -17.00 -7.76 7.19
CA ILE A 30 -16.40 -8.95 7.83
C ILE A 30 -17.37 -10.14 7.73
N ARG A 31 -18.65 -9.95 8.03
CA ARG A 31 -19.67 -11.01 7.92
C ARG A 31 -19.71 -11.59 6.50
N VAL A 32 -19.77 -10.74 5.47
CA VAL A 32 -19.77 -11.21 4.08
C VAL A 32 -18.50 -11.98 3.75
N CYS A 33 -17.33 -11.55 4.22
CA CYS A 33 -16.07 -12.28 4.01
C CYS A 33 -16.11 -13.68 4.66
N VAL A 34 -16.67 -13.79 5.86
CA VAL A 34 -16.88 -15.09 6.55
C VAL A 34 -17.82 -15.98 5.75
N GLU A 35 -19.00 -15.47 5.37
CA GLU A 35 -20.01 -16.19 4.59
C GLU A 35 -19.47 -16.68 3.24
N GLU A 36 -18.62 -15.87 2.60
CA GLU A 36 -17.96 -16.22 1.33
C GLU A 36 -16.70 -17.07 1.51
N GLY A 37 -16.34 -17.42 2.75
CA GLY A 37 -15.21 -18.32 3.06
C GLY A 37 -13.84 -17.71 2.73
N VAL A 38 -13.68 -16.39 2.81
CA VAL A 38 -12.37 -15.70 2.73
C VAL A 38 -11.48 -16.21 3.85
N LYS A 39 -10.20 -16.45 3.55
CA LYS A 39 -9.25 -17.03 4.52
C LYS A 39 -8.35 -16.01 5.19
N VAL A 40 -8.19 -14.84 4.59
CA VAL A 40 -7.27 -13.81 5.08
C VAL A 40 -7.95 -12.45 5.03
N MET A 41 -7.93 -11.75 6.15
CA MET A 41 -8.35 -10.35 6.25
C MET A 41 -7.11 -9.50 6.49
N GLU A 42 -6.92 -8.49 5.66
CA GLU A 42 -5.93 -7.43 5.92
C GLU A 42 -6.62 -6.20 6.48
N THR A 43 -6.01 -5.53 7.44
CA THR A 43 -6.44 -4.22 7.94
C THR A 43 -5.29 -3.22 7.82
N ALA A 44 -5.62 -1.98 7.48
CA ALA A 44 -4.66 -0.89 7.34
C ALA A 44 -5.21 0.40 7.99
N GLY A 45 -4.34 1.30 8.38
CA GLY A 45 -4.71 2.56 9.04
C GLY A 45 -4.74 2.42 10.56
N ARG A 46 -5.85 2.78 11.21
CA ARG A 46 -5.99 2.64 12.67
C ARG A 46 -5.98 1.17 13.08
N PRO A 47 -5.46 0.82 14.27
CA PRO A 47 -5.59 -0.54 14.78
C PRO A 47 -7.06 -0.97 14.80
N PRO A 48 -7.38 -2.23 14.40
CA PRO A 48 -8.73 -2.74 14.44
C PRO A 48 -9.23 -2.79 15.89
N LYS A 49 -10.53 -2.60 16.10
CA LYS A 49 -11.15 -2.74 17.43
C LYS A 49 -11.20 -4.21 17.83
N GLU A 50 -11.29 -4.48 19.14
CA GLU A 50 -11.32 -5.84 19.69
C GLU A 50 -12.50 -6.67 19.13
N ASP A 51 -13.68 -6.07 18.99
CA ASP A 51 -14.86 -6.71 18.42
C ASP A 51 -14.66 -7.09 16.93
N MET A 52 -13.93 -6.27 16.15
CA MET A 52 -13.56 -6.59 14.78
C MET A 52 -12.56 -7.75 14.73
N VAL A 53 -11.51 -7.70 15.56
CA VAL A 53 -10.53 -8.80 15.64
C VAL A 53 -11.23 -10.09 16.02
N LYS A 54 -12.11 -10.05 17.03
CA LYS A 54 -12.89 -11.22 17.44
C LYS A 54 -13.74 -11.77 16.29
N ALA A 55 -14.47 -10.92 15.56
CA ALA A 55 -15.30 -11.35 14.43
C ALA A 55 -14.47 -11.99 13.30
N ILE A 56 -13.27 -11.45 13.01
CA ILE A 56 -12.34 -12.00 12.02
C ILE A 56 -11.86 -13.39 12.46
N LYS A 57 -11.42 -13.52 13.72
CA LYS A 57 -10.89 -14.77 14.27
C LYS A 57 -11.96 -15.84 14.44
N ASP A 58 -13.14 -15.50 14.95
CA ASP A 58 -14.28 -16.42 15.09
C ASP A 58 -14.75 -16.92 13.71
N GLY A 59 -14.60 -16.09 12.67
CA GLY A 59 -14.85 -16.46 11.27
C GLY A 59 -13.79 -17.37 10.65
N GLY A 60 -12.74 -17.74 11.39
CA GLY A 60 -11.66 -18.62 10.92
C GLY A 60 -10.69 -17.97 9.94
N MET A 61 -10.62 -16.63 9.89
CA MET A 61 -9.71 -15.89 9.05
C MET A 61 -8.39 -15.57 9.77
N LEU A 62 -7.29 -15.57 9.02
CA LEU A 62 -6.03 -14.96 9.45
C LEU A 62 -6.16 -13.43 9.36
N LEU A 63 -5.58 -12.73 10.33
CA LEU A 63 -5.53 -11.26 10.36
C LEU A 63 -4.12 -10.77 10.06
N ILE A 64 -3.98 -10.03 8.98
CA ILE A 64 -2.79 -9.24 8.66
C ILE A 64 -3.06 -7.79 9.03
N HIS A 65 -2.14 -7.10 9.70
CA HIS A 65 -2.27 -5.66 9.95
C HIS A 65 -1.07 -4.89 9.42
N LYS A 66 -1.35 -3.78 8.71
CA LYS A 66 -0.33 -2.91 8.13
C LYS A 66 0.00 -1.76 9.09
N CYS A 67 1.28 -1.58 9.38
CA CYS A 67 1.80 -0.58 10.33
C CYS A 67 2.99 0.18 9.75
N THR A 68 3.13 1.45 10.15
CA THR A 68 4.26 2.33 9.79
C THR A 68 5.25 2.52 10.95
N ILE A 69 4.99 1.96 12.13
CA ILE A 69 5.90 1.97 13.29
C ILE A 69 5.79 0.67 14.09
N ALA A 70 6.91 0.21 14.66
CA ALA A 70 6.98 -1.03 15.43
C ALA A 70 6.08 -1.04 16.69
N LYS A 71 5.82 0.13 17.30
CA LYS A 71 4.89 0.24 18.44
C LYS A 71 3.47 -0.17 18.05
N HIS A 72 3.01 0.19 16.86
CA HIS A 72 1.68 -0.21 16.38
C HIS A 72 1.67 -1.69 16.00
N ALA A 73 2.76 -2.21 15.45
CA ALA A 73 2.92 -3.63 15.17
C ALA A 73 2.82 -4.51 16.42
N LEU A 74 3.52 -4.15 17.50
CA LEU A 74 3.42 -4.80 18.81
C LEU A 74 1.98 -4.76 19.36
N LYS A 75 1.30 -3.63 19.24
CA LYS A 75 -0.10 -3.52 19.64
C LYS A 75 -1.00 -4.44 18.81
N ALA A 76 -0.80 -4.48 17.49
CA ALA A 76 -1.58 -5.36 16.61
C ALA A 76 -1.36 -6.85 16.94
N GLN A 77 -0.10 -7.27 17.17
CA GLN A 77 0.21 -8.63 17.65
C GLN A 77 -0.53 -8.94 18.95
N SER A 78 -0.48 -8.03 19.94
CA SER A 78 -1.16 -8.24 21.23
C SER A 78 -2.67 -8.31 21.11
N MET A 79 -3.25 -7.82 20.03
CA MET A 79 -4.67 -7.89 19.71
C MET A 79 -5.06 -9.11 18.88
N GLY A 80 -4.11 -9.93 18.46
CA GLY A 80 -4.36 -11.18 17.73
C GLY A 80 -4.09 -11.12 16.22
N ALA A 81 -3.31 -10.15 15.73
CA ALA A 81 -2.79 -10.20 14.36
C ALA A 81 -1.88 -11.43 14.19
N ASP A 82 -2.01 -12.12 13.06
CA ASP A 82 -1.21 -13.30 12.73
C ASP A 82 0.05 -12.93 11.92
N MET A 83 0.03 -11.78 11.25
CA MET A 83 1.17 -11.24 10.49
C MET A 83 1.12 -9.71 10.49
N ILE A 84 2.28 -9.10 10.32
CA ILE A 84 2.42 -7.64 10.19
C ILE A 84 2.97 -7.29 8.81
N VAL A 85 2.40 -6.28 8.17
CA VAL A 85 3.04 -5.58 7.05
C VAL A 85 3.72 -4.33 7.61
N ALA A 86 5.05 -4.31 7.59
CA ALA A 86 5.87 -3.16 7.95
C ALA A 86 5.99 -2.24 6.72
N ASP A 87 5.18 -1.18 6.69
CA ASP A 87 5.04 -0.30 5.53
C ASP A 87 5.90 0.95 5.70
N GLY A 88 7.05 0.95 5.05
CA GLY A 88 8.05 2.02 5.16
C GLY A 88 7.64 3.31 4.45
N PHE A 89 8.32 4.39 4.80
CA PHE A 89 8.05 5.76 4.33
C PHE A 89 8.08 5.93 2.82
N GLU A 90 8.78 5.08 2.08
CA GLU A 90 8.85 5.08 0.61
C GLU A 90 7.56 4.62 -0.07
N ALA A 91 6.59 4.10 0.70
CA ALA A 91 5.30 3.63 0.21
C ALA A 91 4.46 4.73 -0.46
N ALA A 92 3.50 4.30 -1.25
CA ALA A 92 2.43 5.14 -1.78
C ALA A 92 1.28 5.27 -0.77
N GLY A 93 0.48 6.32 -0.89
CA GLY A 93 -0.66 6.54 -0.01
C GLY A 93 -0.24 6.98 1.39
N HIS A 94 -0.91 6.50 2.42
CA HIS A 94 -0.68 6.91 3.80
C HIS A 94 0.61 6.28 4.36
N VAL A 95 1.66 7.09 4.47
CA VAL A 95 3.01 6.66 4.89
C VAL A 95 3.26 6.83 6.40
N GLY A 96 2.27 7.29 7.15
CA GLY A 96 2.43 7.64 8.57
C GLY A 96 3.16 8.97 8.77
N GLU A 97 3.35 9.35 10.03
CA GLU A 97 3.84 10.68 10.41
C GLU A 97 5.31 10.67 10.90
N ASN A 98 5.97 9.51 10.90
CA ASN A 98 7.27 9.35 11.54
C ASN A 98 8.45 9.21 10.55
N ASP A 99 8.20 9.22 9.25
CA ASP A 99 9.19 9.16 8.17
C ASP A 99 10.21 8.01 8.29
N ILE A 100 9.77 6.85 8.78
CA ILE A 100 10.64 5.69 8.98
C ILE A 100 10.72 4.87 7.70
N GLY A 101 11.87 4.83 7.07
CA GLY A 101 12.12 4.05 5.85
C GLY A 101 12.15 2.54 6.09
N THR A 102 11.90 1.78 5.03
CA THR A 102 11.79 0.32 5.04
C THR A 102 13.03 -0.37 5.59
N MET A 103 14.24 0.14 5.30
CA MET A 103 15.51 -0.39 5.82
C MET A 103 15.64 -0.33 7.34
N VAL A 104 14.92 0.57 8.01
CA VAL A 104 14.92 0.72 9.46
C VAL A 104 13.70 0.03 10.07
N LEU A 105 12.53 0.21 9.46
CA LEU A 105 11.27 -0.32 9.99
C LEU A 105 11.22 -1.84 9.99
N THR A 106 11.66 -2.46 8.88
CA THR A 106 11.57 -3.93 8.72
C THR A 106 12.34 -4.67 9.82
N PRO A 107 13.66 -4.49 10.00
CA PRO A 107 14.38 -5.21 11.04
C PRO A 107 13.89 -4.83 12.44
N ARG A 108 13.46 -3.58 12.65
CA ARG A 108 12.91 -3.15 13.93
C ARG A 108 11.61 -3.88 14.27
N CYS A 109 10.77 -4.20 13.28
CA CYS A 109 9.58 -5.03 13.48
C CYS A 109 9.95 -6.50 13.68
N VAL A 110 10.87 -7.05 12.88
CA VAL A 110 11.35 -8.43 13.01
C VAL A 110 11.90 -8.71 14.41
N ASP A 111 12.75 -7.82 14.93
CA ASP A 111 13.32 -7.97 16.26
C ASP A 111 12.31 -7.83 17.42
N ALA A 112 11.17 -7.20 17.16
CA ALA A 112 10.20 -6.90 18.21
C ALA A 112 9.02 -7.87 18.26
N LEU A 113 8.77 -8.63 17.22
CA LEU A 113 7.56 -9.44 17.05
C LEU A 113 7.88 -10.93 17.04
N ASP A 114 6.91 -11.73 17.53
CA ASP A 114 6.96 -13.19 17.50
C ASP A 114 6.18 -13.77 16.29
N ILE A 115 5.61 -12.91 15.44
CA ILE A 115 4.81 -13.28 14.29
C ILE A 115 5.50 -12.80 12.99
N PRO A 116 5.20 -13.44 11.82
CA PRO A 116 5.82 -13.08 10.55
C PRO A 116 5.68 -11.60 10.19
N VAL A 117 6.76 -11.03 9.64
CA VAL A 117 6.82 -9.66 9.13
C VAL A 117 6.96 -9.65 7.62
N ILE A 118 6.10 -8.93 6.95
CA ILE A 118 6.13 -8.68 5.51
C ILE A 118 6.64 -7.25 5.31
N ALA A 119 7.69 -7.07 4.52
CA ALA A 119 8.22 -5.73 4.22
C ALA A 119 7.42 -5.06 3.09
N ALA A 120 7.06 -3.80 3.28
CA ALA A 120 6.38 -2.97 2.29
C ALA A 120 6.98 -1.57 2.23
N GLY A 121 6.68 -0.84 1.14
CA GLY A 121 7.27 0.47 0.89
C GLY A 121 8.67 0.36 0.28
N GLY A 122 8.91 1.08 -0.81
CA GLY A 122 10.22 1.12 -1.45
C GLY A 122 10.63 -0.18 -2.17
N ILE A 123 9.75 -1.13 -2.40
CA ILE A 123 10.06 -2.44 -3.01
C ILE A 123 9.33 -2.59 -4.35
N SER A 124 10.10 -2.83 -5.44
CA SER A 124 9.58 -3.06 -6.79
C SER A 124 10.43 -4.02 -7.63
N THR A 125 11.60 -4.45 -7.12
CA THR A 125 12.56 -5.31 -7.83
C THR A 125 12.95 -6.52 -6.98
N GLY A 126 13.51 -7.55 -7.61
CA GLY A 126 13.99 -8.73 -6.91
C GLY A 126 15.18 -8.46 -6.00
N ARG A 127 16.04 -7.48 -6.34
CA ARG A 127 17.13 -7.05 -5.44
C ARG A 127 16.61 -6.45 -4.16
N GLN A 128 15.53 -5.66 -4.24
CA GLN A 128 14.90 -5.09 -3.04
C GLN A 128 14.17 -6.16 -2.23
N MET A 129 13.55 -7.16 -2.89
CA MET A 129 13.01 -8.32 -2.21
C MET A 129 14.12 -9.10 -1.47
N ALA A 130 15.25 -9.38 -2.12
CA ALA A 130 16.38 -10.04 -1.47
C ALA A 130 16.88 -9.26 -0.24
N ALA A 131 17.00 -7.93 -0.34
CA ALA A 131 17.36 -7.08 0.79
C ALA A 131 16.35 -7.17 1.94
N ALA A 132 15.05 -7.16 1.65
CA ALA A 132 14.00 -7.30 2.65
C ALA A 132 14.06 -8.66 3.37
N LEU A 133 14.32 -9.76 2.64
CA LEU A 133 14.51 -11.08 3.22
C LEU A 133 15.76 -11.13 4.10
N MET A 134 16.86 -10.48 3.69
CA MET A 134 18.08 -10.37 4.52
C MET A 134 17.87 -9.54 5.78
N LEU A 135 16.92 -8.62 5.79
CA LEU A 135 16.48 -7.87 6.99
C LEU A 135 15.56 -8.68 7.91
N GLY A 136 15.27 -9.93 7.56
CA GLY A 136 14.46 -10.85 8.34
C GLY A 136 12.97 -10.88 7.99
N ALA A 137 12.53 -10.16 6.96
CA ALA A 137 11.15 -10.28 6.46
C ALA A 137 10.91 -11.67 5.86
N GLU A 138 9.70 -12.21 5.99
CA GLU A 138 9.30 -13.48 5.38
C GLU A 138 8.66 -13.32 4.00
N GLY A 139 8.43 -12.09 3.59
CA GLY A 139 7.88 -11.75 2.28
C GLY A 139 7.87 -10.25 2.05
N VAL A 140 7.38 -9.86 0.87
CA VAL A 140 7.27 -8.46 0.46
C VAL A 140 5.88 -8.12 -0.05
N TYR A 141 5.51 -6.86 0.10
CA TYR A 141 4.26 -6.28 -0.39
C TYR A 141 4.58 -5.13 -1.34
N MET A 142 4.02 -5.16 -2.54
CA MET A 142 4.32 -4.18 -3.59
C MET A 142 3.03 -3.53 -4.10
N GLY A 143 2.97 -2.21 -4.15
CA GLY A 143 1.86 -1.44 -4.71
C GLY A 143 2.18 -0.93 -6.13
N SER A 144 3.11 0.03 -6.23
CA SER A 144 3.41 0.75 -7.47
C SER A 144 3.85 -0.15 -8.62
N ARG A 145 4.58 -1.25 -8.36
CA ARG A 145 4.97 -2.21 -9.39
C ARG A 145 3.76 -2.85 -10.07
N PHE A 146 2.76 -3.27 -9.29
CA PHE A 146 1.54 -3.88 -9.82
C PHE A 146 0.52 -2.86 -10.33
N LEU A 147 0.54 -1.62 -9.83
CA LEU A 147 -0.21 -0.50 -10.43
C LEU A 147 0.16 -0.33 -11.91
N LEU A 148 1.44 -0.47 -12.25
CA LEU A 148 2.00 -0.36 -13.60
C LEU A 148 2.11 -1.72 -14.31
N SER A 149 1.20 -2.66 -14.04
CA SER A 149 1.06 -3.92 -14.77
C SER A 149 0.06 -3.81 -15.91
N GLN A 150 0.13 -4.71 -16.87
CA GLN A 150 -0.83 -4.76 -17.99
C GLN A 150 -2.26 -5.01 -17.51
N GLU A 151 -2.43 -5.90 -16.52
CA GLU A 151 -3.73 -6.30 -15.98
C GLU A 151 -4.34 -5.27 -15.02
N SER A 152 -3.57 -4.29 -14.57
CA SER A 152 -4.10 -3.17 -13.79
C SER A 152 -5.17 -2.43 -14.63
N PRO A 153 -6.35 -2.13 -14.05
CA PRO A 153 -7.43 -1.47 -14.76
C PRO A 153 -7.15 0.02 -15.06
N VAL A 154 -6.02 0.55 -14.60
CA VAL A 154 -5.56 1.91 -14.94
C VAL A 154 -5.34 2.02 -16.44
N MET A 155 -5.72 3.15 -17.03
CA MET A 155 -5.56 3.42 -18.47
C MET A 155 -4.12 3.19 -18.93
N ALA A 156 -3.97 2.65 -20.13
CA ALA A 156 -2.64 2.35 -20.69
C ALA A 156 -1.77 3.60 -20.82
N GLU A 157 -2.39 4.72 -21.22
CA GLU A 157 -1.73 6.02 -21.35
C GLU A 157 -1.12 6.48 -20.02
N VAL A 158 -1.85 6.33 -18.92
CA VAL A 158 -1.38 6.68 -17.56
C VAL A 158 -0.22 5.78 -17.16
N LYS A 159 -0.37 4.47 -17.35
CA LYS A 159 0.68 3.49 -17.00
C LYS A 159 1.96 3.75 -17.79
N ASN A 160 1.85 3.95 -19.10
CA ASN A 160 2.99 4.20 -19.97
C ASN A 160 3.67 5.55 -19.62
N TYR A 161 2.87 6.61 -19.41
CA TYR A 161 3.40 7.90 -19.00
C TYR A 161 4.21 7.78 -17.70
N LEU A 162 3.65 7.13 -16.67
CA LEU A 162 4.34 6.96 -15.39
C LEU A 162 5.60 6.08 -15.52
N ALA A 163 5.55 5.01 -16.32
CA ALA A 163 6.69 4.14 -16.54
C ALA A 163 7.82 4.83 -17.34
N GLU A 164 7.49 5.75 -18.26
CA GLU A 164 8.47 6.45 -19.08
C GLU A 164 9.05 7.71 -18.43
N LYS A 165 8.23 8.41 -17.61
CA LYS A 165 8.54 9.77 -17.14
C LYS A 165 8.77 9.88 -15.64
N ALA A 166 8.08 9.05 -14.82
CA ALA A 166 8.18 9.21 -13.39
C ALA A 166 9.51 8.69 -12.83
N THR A 167 10.12 9.51 -12.02
CA THR A 167 11.34 9.20 -11.27
C THR A 167 11.04 9.12 -9.76
N GLU A 168 12.03 8.80 -8.95
CA GLU A 168 11.93 8.85 -7.49
C GLU A 168 11.62 10.26 -6.94
N LEU A 169 11.85 11.30 -7.75
CA LEU A 169 11.61 12.72 -7.40
C LEU A 169 10.19 13.19 -7.74
N ASP A 170 9.43 12.38 -8.49
CA ASP A 170 8.10 12.74 -8.97
C ASP A 170 6.99 12.29 -8.02
N THR A 171 7.32 12.09 -6.75
CA THR A 171 6.34 11.94 -5.67
C THR A 171 6.43 13.10 -4.69
N THR A 172 5.31 13.43 -4.06
CA THR A 172 5.22 14.45 -3.02
C THR A 172 4.37 13.99 -1.86
N LEU A 173 4.59 14.58 -0.69
CA LEU A 173 3.76 14.38 0.49
C LEU A 173 2.77 15.52 0.62
N VAL A 174 1.50 15.18 0.67
CA VAL A 174 0.39 16.12 0.90
C VAL A 174 -0.36 15.76 2.17
N LEU A 175 -1.22 16.65 2.64
CA LEU A 175 -2.06 16.50 3.82
C LEU A 175 -1.29 16.32 5.14
N ARG A 176 -0.01 16.73 5.15
CA ARG A 176 0.84 16.59 6.32
C ARG A 176 0.45 17.54 7.46
N SER A 177 0.01 18.75 7.14
CA SER A 177 -0.52 19.72 8.12
C SER A 177 -1.75 19.21 8.87
N PHE A 178 -2.46 18.24 8.30
CA PHE A 178 -3.67 17.63 8.87
C PHE A 178 -3.42 16.27 9.55
N VAL A 179 -2.14 15.90 9.79
CA VAL A 179 -1.77 14.59 10.37
C VAL A 179 -2.39 13.44 9.56
N ASN A 180 -2.36 13.57 8.26
CA ASN A 180 -2.90 12.62 7.28
C ASN A 180 -1.94 12.47 6.09
N THR A 181 -0.64 12.40 6.41
CA THR A 181 0.44 12.41 5.42
C THR A 181 0.26 11.33 4.37
N THR A 182 0.14 11.75 3.13
CA THR A 182 -0.11 10.87 1.99
C THR A 182 0.89 11.13 0.88
N ARG A 183 1.57 10.08 0.40
CA ARG A 183 2.48 10.16 -0.76
C ARG A 183 1.71 9.93 -2.04
N MET A 184 1.87 10.87 -2.96
CA MET A 184 1.21 10.86 -4.26
C MET A 184 2.17 11.27 -5.37
N TYR A 185 1.79 10.98 -6.62
CA TYR A 185 2.46 11.54 -7.80
C TYR A 185 2.37 13.07 -7.75
N LYS A 186 3.46 13.73 -8.17
CA LYS A 186 3.59 15.20 -8.18
C LYS A 186 2.91 15.79 -9.41
N SER A 187 1.59 15.88 -9.36
CA SER A 187 0.75 16.53 -10.38
C SER A 187 0.57 18.03 -10.10
N ASN A 188 -0.07 18.76 -11.04
CA ASN A 188 -0.48 20.14 -10.83
C ASN A 188 -1.43 20.27 -9.64
N VAL A 189 -2.33 19.30 -9.45
CA VAL A 189 -3.28 19.30 -8.34
C VAL A 189 -2.58 19.11 -7.00
N THR A 190 -1.72 18.09 -6.85
CA THR A 190 -0.98 17.86 -5.61
C THR A 190 -0.01 19.00 -5.29
N THR A 191 0.55 19.65 -6.31
CA THR A 191 1.37 20.86 -6.15
C THR A 191 0.55 22.02 -5.63
N SER A 192 -0.67 22.25 -6.16
CA SER A 192 -1.60 23.26 -5.68
C SER A 192 -2.04 23.01 -4.23
N VAL A 193 -2.38 21.76 -3.90
CA VAL A 193 -2.72 21.35 -2.52
C VAL A 193 -1.58 21.69 -1.56
N LEU A 194 -0.34 21.30 -1.91
CA LEU A 194 0.83 21.58 -1.08
C LEU A 194 1.08 23.09 -0.87
N GLN A 195 0.81 23.92 -1.88
CA GLN A 195 0.91 25.37 -1.76
C GLN A 195 -0.14 25.93 -0.79
N ARG A 196 -1.38 25.45 -0.87
CA ARG A 196 -2.47 25.84 0.06
C ARG A 196 -2.18 25.40 1.49
N GLU A 197 -1.68 24.19 1.71
CA GLU A 197 -1.23 23.74 3.04
C GLU A 197 -0.17 24.67 3.63
N LYS A 198 0.85 25.06 2.84
CA LYS A 198 1.89 26.01 3.28
C LYS A 198 1.34 27.41 3.61
N SER A 199 0.22 27.78 3.03
CA SER A 199 -0.48 29.05 3.29
C SER A 199 -1.45 28.97 4.47
N GLY A 200 -1.62 27.79 5.10
CA GLY A 200 -2.48 27.62 6.28
C GLY A 200 -3.95 27.42 5.95
N CYS A 201 -4.27 26.64 4.91
CA CYS A 201 -5.66 26.29 4.58
C CYS A 201 -6.24 25.27 5.57
N GLU A 202 -7.57 25.16 5.60
CA GLU A 202 -8.29 24.11 6.30
C GLU A 202 -8.40 22.85 5.41
N PHE A 203 -8.69 21.69 6.03
CA PHE A 203 -8.81 20.43 5.29
C PHE A 203 -9.91 20.46 4.21
N GLU A 204 -11.01 21.12 4.52
CA GLU A 204 -12.17 21.30 3.62
C GLU A 204 -11.78 21.99 2.32
N ASP A 205 -10.80 22.89 2.35
CA ASP A 205 -10.34 23.64 1.17
C ASP A 205 -9.64 22.74 0.13
N VAL A 206 -9.13 21.57 0.56
CA VAL A 206 -8.38 20.63 -0.29
C VAL A 206 -9.08 19.26 -0.43
N ALA A 207 -10.16 19.03 0.31
CA ALA A 207 -10.83 17.74 0.39
C ALA A 207 -11.36 17.25 -0.97
N GLU A 208 -11.90 18.15 -1.79
CA GLU A 208 -12.44 17.82 -3.10
C GLU A 208 -11.34 17.38 -4.08
N ASP A 209 -10.20 18.08 -4.08
CA ASP A 209 -9.04 17.75 -4.91
C ASP A 209 -8.42 16.39 -4.53
N MET A 210 -8.51 16.05 -3.25
CA MET A 210 -8.00 14.79 -2.71
C MET A 210 -9.05 13.66 -2.71
N ALA A 211 -10.29 13.99 -3.07
CA ALA A 211 -11.35 13.00 -3.14
C ALA A 211 -11.10 11.97 -4.26
N GLY A 212 -11.11 10.69 -3.91
CA GLY A 212 -10.85 9.60 -4.85
C GLY A 212 -11.75 9.58 -6.09
N ARG A 213 -12.89 10.27 -6.08
CA ARG A 213 -13.78 10.39 -7.25
C ARG A 213 -13.12 11.12 -8.42
N THR A 214 -12.38 12.20 -8.16
CA THR A 214 -11.69 12.98 -9.21
C THR A 214 -10.51 12.17 -9.75
N ALA A 215 -9.74 11.55 -8.85
CA ALA A 215 -8.67 10.64 -9.23
C ALA A 215 -9.18 9.46 -10.07
N CYS A 216 -10.29 8.82 -9.69
CA CYS A 216 -10.88 7.71 -10.44
C CYS A 216 -11.19 8.08 -11.88
N LYS A 217 -11.80 9.24 -12.14
CA LYS A 217 -12.12 9.67 -13.52
C LYS A 217 -10.86 9.80 -14.37
N MET A 218 -9.81 10.41 -13.83
CA MET A 218 -8.58 10.65 -14.59
C MET A 218 -7.76 9.38 -14.81
N PHE A 219 -7.79 8.46 -13.82
CA PHE A 219 -7.13 7.15 -13.92
C PHE A 219 -7.80 6.20 -14.91
N PHE A 220 -9.14 6.24 -14.99
CA PHE A 220 -9.92 5.23 -15.68
C PHE A 220 -10.69 5.77 -16.90
N GLU A 221 -10.78 7.09 -17.08
CA GLU A 221 -11.61 7.70 -18.14
C GLU A 221 -10.87 8.71 -19.01
N ASN A 222 -10.01 9.57 -18.44
CA ASN A 222 -9.44 10.72 -19.17
C ASN A 222 -7.94 10.62 -19.47
N GLY A 223 -7.18 9.82 -18.74
CA GLY A 223 -5.73 9.65 -18.94
C GLY A 223 -4.85 10.86 -18.65
N ASP A 224 -5.39 11.93 -18.05
CA ASP A 224 -4.64 13.16 -17.76
C ASP A 224 -3.84 13.02 -16.46
N VAL A 225 -2.59 12.63 -16.57
CA VAL A 225 -1.69 12.41 -15.42
C VAL A 225 -1.29 13.71 -14.74
N GLU A 226 -1.08 14.78 -15.50
CA GLU A 226 -0.56 16.04 -14.96
C GLU A 226 -1.59 16.84 -14.15
N ASN A 227 -2.87 16.75 -14.52
CA ASN A 227 -3.96 17.41 -13.83
C ASN A 227 -4.80 16.46 -12.96
N CYS A 228 -4.36 15.23 -12.80
CA CYS A 228 -5.00 14.25 -11.95
C CYS A 228 -4.73 14.56 -10.47
N GLY A 229 -5.74 14.37 -9.63
CA GLY A 229 -5.64 14.57 -8.18
C GLY A 229 -4.79 13.51 -7.49
N ALA A 230 -5.42 12.52 -6.92
CA ALA A 230 -4.81 11.57 -6.00
C ALA A 230 -4.25 10.30 -6.68
N ILE A 231 -3.13 10.39 -7.42
CA ILE A 231 -2.40 9.19 -7.84
C ILE A 231 -1.45 8.75 -6.73
N CYS A 232 -1.82 7.72 -5.99
CA CYS A 232 -0.91 7.11 -5.02
C CYS A 232 0.23 6.38 -5.73
N LEU A 233 1.43 6.93 -5.68
CA LEU A 233 2.64 6.40 -6.30
C LEU A 233 3.80 6.46 -5.29
N GLY A 234 4.49 5.33 -5.09
CA GLY A 234 5.64 5.24 -4.18
C GLY A 234 6.93 5.70 -4.83
N GLN A 235 7.98 5.90 -4.02
CA GLN A 235 9.28 6.36 -4.51
C GLN A 235 9.97 5.38 -5.46
N THR A 236 9.51 4.12 -5.51
CA THR A 236 10.00 3.14 -6.50
C THR A 236 9.59 3.45 -7.94
N ALA A 237 8.82 4.52 -8.19
CA ALA A 237 8.48 4.94 -9.55
C ALA A 237 9.70 5.00 -10.47
N GLY A 238 10.82 5.57 -10.00
CA GLY A 238 12.07 5.64 -10.74
C GLY A 238 12.77 4.29 -11.03
N LEU A 239 12.25 3.19 -10.50
CA LEU A 239 12.74 1.83 -10.77
C LEU A 239 11.80 1.02 -11.66
N ILE A 240 10.65 1.60 -12.04
CA ILE A 240 9.63 0.94 -12.86
C ILE A 240 9.56 1.66 -14.21
N ASN A 241 10.29 1.15 -15.18
CA ASN A 241 10.47 1.78 -16.50
C ASN A 241 9.71 1.07 -17.63
N GLU A 242 8.86 0.09 -17.31
CA GLU A 242 8.10 -0.68 -18.29
C GLU A 242 6.80 -1.23 -17.70
N VAL A 243 5.80 -1.39 -18.55
CA VAL A 243 4.51 -2.02 -18.25
C VAL A 243 4.55 -3.45 -18.76
N LYS A 244 4.53 -4.42 -17.84
CA LYS A 244 4.60 -5.86 -18.12
C LYS A 244 3.36 -6.61 -17.63
N PRO A 245 3.08 -7.82 -18.17
CA PRO A 245 2.15 -8.75 -17.56
C PRO A 245 2.56 -9.10 -16.11
N VAL A 246 1.58 -9.26 -15.22
CA VAL A 246 1.82 -9.65 -13.82
C VAL A 246 2.69 -10.91 -13.71
N ARG A 247 2.46 -11.89 -14.59
CA ARG A 247 3.28 -13.13 -14.62
C ARG A 247 4.76 -12.81 -14.80
N GLU A 248 5.11 -12.02 -15.81
CA GLU A 248 6.51 -11.65 -16.08
C GLU A 248 7.11 -10.84 -14.94
N ILE A 249 6.33 -9.91 -14.36
CA ILE A 249 6.76 -9.14 -13.17
C ILE A 249 7.16 -10.08 -12.04
N ILE A 250 6.34 -11.09 -11.74
CA ILE A 250 6.62 -12.05 -10.66
C ILE A 250 7.84 -12.91 -11.00
N GLU A 251 7.92 -13.42 -12.24
CA GLU A 251 9.04 -14.26 -12.70
C GLU A 251 10.38 -13.48 -12.63
N ASP A 252 10.40 -12.23 -13.09
CA ASP A 252 11.57 -11.34 -13.03
C ASP A 252 11.99 -11.07 -11.58
N ILE A 253 11.05 -10.72 -10.71
CA ILE A 253 11.32 -10.45 -9.28
C ILE A 253 11.89 -11.68 -8.59
N MET A 254 11.30 -12.85 -8.80
CA MET A 254 11.76 -14.09 -8.19
C MET A 254 13.15 -14.50 -8.70
N SER A 255 13.36 -14.41 -10.03
CA SER A 255 14.66 -14.69 -10.65
C SER A 255 15.76 -13.76 -10.15
N GLU A 256 15.51 -12.44 -10.15
CA GLU A 256 16.46 -11.44 -9.67
C GLU A 256 16.75 -11.60 -8.17
N CYS A 257 15.73 -11.92 -7.37
CA CYS A 257 15.88 -12.17 -5.94
C CYS A 257 16.80 -13.36 -5.69
N CYS A 258 16.55 -14.50 -6.34
CA CYS A 258 17.40 -15.70 -6.22
C CYS A 258 18.85 -15.41 -6.66
N ALA A 259 19.03 -14.73 -7.79
CA ALA A 259 20.35 -14.34 -8.28
C ALA A 259 21.08 -13.39 -7.30
N SER A 260 20.36 -12.49 -6.65
CA SER A 260 20.92 -11.56 -5.66
C SER A 260 21.38 -12.27 -4.40
N LEU A 261 20.60 -13.20 -3.88
CA LEU A 261 20.94 -14.00 -2.70
C LEU A 261 22.13 -14.92 -2.98
N SER A 262 22.21 -15.51 -4.18
CA SER A 262 23.30 -16.40 -4.57
C SER A 262 24.69 -15.71 -4.64
N ARG A 263 24.75 -14.37 -4.66
CA ARG A 263 26.03 -13.63 -4.65
C ARG A 263 26.76 -13.69 -3.31
N PHE A 264 26.09 -14.11 -2.26
CA PHE A 264 26.62 -14.18 -0.90
C PHE A 264 26.81 -15.62 -0.38
N ASN A 265 26.52 -16.61 -1.24
CA ASN A 265 26.77 -18.06 -0.99
C ASN A 265 28.09 -18.51 -1.70
#